data_39a21ba5daaea62eb7f04876ac146f15
#
_entry.id   39a21ba5daaea62eb7f04876ac146f15
#
_cell.length_a   1.000
_cell.length_b   1.000
_cell.length_c   1.000
_cell.angle_alpha   90.00
_cell.angle_beta   90.00
_cell.angle_gamma   90.00
#
_symmetry.space_group_name_H-M   'P 1'
#
loop_
_entity.id
_entity.type
_entity.pdbx_description
1 polymer ?
#
loop_
_entity_poly.entity_id
_entity_poly.type
_entity_poly.pdbx_seq_one_letter_code
_entity_poly.pdbx_strand_id
1 'polypeptide(L)'
;MVIHLFGASTPTGEAFRKQASRNKLPQKIKAYSRNNPELTPLDFRNPESFKLDSPEEDSIWVSFGPIWLLAGFLEYLEQKKPNVLHKIQGVIACSSSSASTKRYAFNAYDKELAQKLISSEERIQTLCQRNSVHSTIIRPTMIYGHVGAYQDSNISRLSKAIATYPFILFPRESGKRQPIHASQLAAIALKMAADIQTNPLDAPKLLEVGGDETLSYLTMLKRLQSSSSGEALKRRCKLFTIPNQLFFFLAAPIALFSLKRYEAVLRIGADLAGFTAVGSLLQQPPARFPVVDYPGHGPEPLDA
;
A
#
# COMPACT_ATOMS: atom_id res chain seq x y z
N MET A 1 23.21 8.01 10.47
CA MET A 1 21.98 7.18 10.50
C MET A 1 21.65 6.65 9.12
N VAL A 2 21.19 5.41 9.02
CA VAL A 2 20.86 4.73 7.75
C VAL A 2 19.38 4.39 7.71
N ILE A 3 18.74 4.53 6.55
CA ILE A 3 17.41 4.00 6.31
C ILE A 3 17.53 2.67 5.56
N HIS A 4 17.02 1.59 6.16
CA HIS A 4 16.91 0.29 5.50
C HIS A 4 15.51 0.18 4.88
N LEU A 5 15.45 0.14 3.54
CA LEU A 5 14.22 0.10 2.77
C LEU A 5 13.99 -1.31 2.21
N PHE A 6 12.97 -1.99 2.72
CA PHE A 6 12.53 -3.31 2.28
C PHE A 6 11.32 -3.20 1.36
N GLY A 7 11.25 -4.06 0.35
CA GLY A 7 10.25 -3.92 -0.71
C GLY A 7 10.53 -2.75 -1.65
N ALA A 8 11.81 -2.41 -1.85
CA ALA A 8 12.25 -1.33 -2.72
C ALA A 8 11.86 -1.53 -4.20
N SER A 9 11.56 -2.76 -4.62
CA SER A 9 11.05 -3.13 -5.94
C SER A 9 9.51 -3.15 -6.03
N THR A 10 8.86 -2.28 -5.28
CA THR A 10 7.42 -2.00 -5.38
C THR A 10 7.21 -0.56 -5.85
N PRO A 11 6.02 -0.18 -6.39
CA PRO A 11 5.76 1.21 -6.76
C PRO A 11 6.02 2.19 -5.61
N THR A 12 5.61 1.84 -4.38
CA THR A 12 5.83 2.68 -3.20
C THR A 12 7.30 2.74 -2.80
N GLY A 13 8.03 1.61 -2.87
CA GLY A 13 9.46 1.57 -2.56
C GLY A 13 10.30 2.39 -3.54
N GLU A 14 9.96 2.32 -4.82
CA GLU A 14 10.61 3.14 -5.86
C GLU A 14 10.29 4.63 -5.67
N ALA A 15 9.03 4.96 -5.37
CA ALA A 15 8.64 6.33 -5.07
C ALA A 15 9.39 6.88 -3.84
N PHE A 16 9.57 6.06 -2.80
CA PHE A 16 10.34 6.42 -1.62
C PHE A 16 11.80 6.77 -1.97
N ARG A 17 12.47 5.92 -2.77
CA ARG A 17 13.85 6.16 -3.21
C ARG A 17 13.97 7.45 -4.01
N LYS A 18 13.08 7.66 -5.00
CA LYS A 18 13.06 8.86 -5.84
C LYS A 18 12.84 10.13 -5.01
N GLN A 19 11.88 10.13 -4.09
CA GLN A 19 11.59 11.30 -3.24
C GLN A 19 12.73 11.59 -2.27
N ALA A 20 13.31 10.57 -1.64
CA ALA A 20 14.44 10.72 -0.75
C ALA A 20 15.66 11.34 -1.46
N SER A 21 15.95 10.88 -2.68
CA SER A 21 17.02 11.44 -3.50
C SER A 21 16.77 12.90 -3.88
N ARG A 22 15.54 13.24 -4.29
CA ARG A 22 15.16 14.63 -4.67
C ARG A 22 15.21 15.59 -3.48
N ASN A 23 14.76 15.15 -2.33
CA ASN A 23 14.78 15.95 -1.09
C ASN A 23 16.18 16.04 -0.47
N LYS A 24 17.18 15.43 -1.13
CA LYS A 24 18.57 15.39 -0.65
C LYS A 24 18.66 15.02 0.83
N LEU A 25 17.90 13.97 1.21
CA LEU A 25 17.92 13.51 2.60
C LEU A 25 19.35 13.19 3.02
N PRO A 26 19.78 13.62 4.20
CA PRO A 26 21.14 13.38 4.69
C PRO A 26 21.38 11.89 5.01
N GLN A 27 20.32 11.08 5.12
CA GLN A 27 20.41 9.67 5.46
C GLN A 27 20.78 8.84 4.24
N LYS A 28 21.72 7.92 4.42
CA LYS A 28 22.03 6.89 3.44
C LYS A 28 20.90 5.87 3.39
N ILE A 29 20.40 5.56 2.18
CA ILE A 29 19.38 4.53 1.97
C ILE A 29 20.05 3.24 1.51
N LYS A 30 19.86 2.15 2.26
CA LYS A 30 20.16 0.79 1.82
C LYS A 30 18.85 0.13 1.38
N ALA A 31 18.70 -0.11 0.09
CA ALA A 31 17.50 -0.64 -0.51
C ALA A 31 17.64 -2.14 -0.80
N TYR A 32 16.64 -2.93 -0.37
CA TYR A 32 16.61 -4.37 -0.47
C TYR A 32 15.50 -4.87 -1.38
N SER A 33 15.83 -5.88 -2.17
CA SER A 33 14.88 -6.57 -3.05
C SER A 33 15.23 -8.05 -3.17
N ARG A 34 14.20 -8.86 -3.36
CA ARG A 34 14.37 -10.28 -3.69
C ARG A 34 14.75 -10.50 -5.16
N ASN A 35 14.17 -9.71 -6.05
CA ASN A 35 14.16 -10.00 -7.49
C ASN A 35 14.90 -8.96 -8.35
N ASN A 36 15.29 -7.81 -7.79
CA ASN A 36 16.01 -6.79 -8.53
C ASN A 36 17.51 -6.90 -8.22
N PRO A 37 18.37 -7.27 -9.22
CA PRO A 37 19.79 -7.45 -9.01
C PRO A 37 20.58 -6.15 -8.76
N GLU A 38 19.99 -4.99 -9.09
CA GLU A 38 20.61 -3.68 -8.83
C GLU A 38 20.51 -3.27 -7.35
N LEU A 39 19.69 -3.98 -6.56
CA LEU A 39 19.46 -3.73 -5.16
C LEU A 39 20.12 -4.81 -4.30
N THR A 40 20.31 -4.51 -3.02
CA THR A 40 20.85 -5.50 -2.09
C THR A 40 19.89 -6.71 -1.99
N PRO A 41 20.36 -7.93 -2.30
CA PRO A 41 19.49 -9.10 -2.27
C PRO A 41 19.06 -9.44 -0.84
N LEU A 42 17.73 -9.61 -0.65
CA LEU A 42 17.17 -10.08 0.60
C LEU A 42 15.80 -10.72 0.36
N ASP A 43 15.61 -11.92 0.88
CA ASP A 43 14.31 -12.58 0.98
C ASP A 43 13.97 -12.82 2.46
N PHE A 44 12.92 -12.18 2.95
CA PHE A 44 12.45 -12.37 4.33
C PHE A 44 12.06 -13.83 4.67
N ARG A 45 11.79 -14.67 3.66
CA ARG A 45 11.55 -16.10 3.86
C ARG A 45 12.83 -16.88 4.13
N ASN A 46 13.98 -16.29 3.79
CA ASN A 46 15.31 -16.80 4.13
C ASN A 46 16.10 -15.71 4.87
N PRO A 47 15.80 -15.47 6.16
CA PRO A 47 16.37 -14.38 6.95
C PRO A 47 17.88 -14.52 7.14
N GLU A 48 18.45 -15.72 7.01
CA GLU A 48 19.90 -15.98 7.08
C GLU A 48 20.66 -15.30 5.92
N SER A 49 19.98 -15.00 4.81
CA SER A 49 20.58 -14.25 3.69
C SER A 49 20.92 -12.79 4.04
N PHE A 50 20.44 -12.29 5.18
CA PHE A 50 20.73 -10.95 5.64
C PHE A 50 22.14 -10.84 6.24
N LYS A 51 23.02 -10.16 5.52
CA LYS A 51 24.45 -10.07 5.82
C LYS A 51 24.86 -8.87 6.69
N LEU A 52 23.95 -8.25 7.40
CA LEU A 52 24.29 -7.18 8.34
C LEU A 52 24.63 -7.81 9.70
N ASP A 53 25.91 -7.97 9.98
CA ASP A 53 26.35 -8.65 11.20
C ASP A 53 26.59 -7.68 12.36
N SER A 54 26.97 -6.43 12.07
CA SER A 54 27.14 -5.39 13.08
C SER A 54 26.87 -4.03 12.43
N PRO A 55 25.70 -3.39 12.68
CA PRO A 55 25.47 -2.05 12.21
C PRO A 55 26.29 -1.07 13.04
N GLU A 56 27.17 -0.33 12.40
CA GLU A 56 27.95 0.73 13.04
C GLU A 56 27.09 1.92 13.42
N GLU A 57 26.00 2.13 12.67
CA GLU A 57 25.11 3.31 12.79
C GLU A 57 23.68 2.93 13.19
N ASP A 58 23.04 3.85 13.90
CA ASP A 58 21.61 3.80 14.16
C ASP A 58 20.81 3.83 12.87
N SER A 59 19.68 3.12 12.84
CA SER A 59 18.91 2.92 11.63
C SER A 59 17.40 3.04 11.83
N ILE A 60 16.71 3.44 10.76
CA ILE A 60 15.24 3.36 10.65
C ILE A 60 14.93 2.33 9.56
N TRP A 61 14.00 1.46 9.86
CA TRP A 61 13.59 0.39 8.95
C TRP A 61 12.23 0.69 8.36
N VAL A 62 12.15 0.78 7.03
CA VAL A 62 10.92 1.05 6.29
C VAL A 62 10.61 -0.15 5.41
N SER A 63 9.41 -0.74 5.55
CA SER A 63 9.03 -1.92 4.80
C SER A 63 7.70 -1.74 4.05
N PHE A 64 7.77 -1.90 2.73
CA PHE A 64 6.62 -2.04 1.83
C PHE A 64 6.42 -3.49 1.36
N GLY A 65 7.11 -4.43 1.98
CA GLY A 65 6.91 -5.86 1.78
C GLY A 65 5.74 -6.41 2.60
N PRO A 66 5.40 -7.71 2.43
CA PRO A 66 4.35 -8.35 3.22
C PRO A 66 4.66 -8.32 4.72
N ILE A 67 3.77 -7.70 5.51
CA ILE A 67 4.01 -7.43 6.94
C ILE A 67 4.26 -8.70 7.76
N TRP A 68 3.62 -9.83 7.41
CA TRP A 68 3.84 -11.10 8.10
C TRP A 68 5.24 -11.69 7.88
N LEU A 69 5.89 -11.36 6.76
CA LEU A 69 7.28 -11.75 6.52
C LEU A 69 8.23 -10.84 7.32
N LEU A 70 7.93 -9.55 7.41
CA LEU A 70 8.69 -8.63 8.25
C LEU A 70 8.62 -9.04 9.72
N ALA A 71 7.43 -9.40 10.23
CA ALA A 71 7.27 -9.87 11.60
C ALA A 71 8.19 -11.06 11.91
N GLY A 72 8.16 -12.11 11.07
CA GLY A 72 9.03 -13.26 11.22
C GLY A 72 10.53 -12.92 11.08
N PHE A 73 10.87 -11.96 10.21
CA PHE A 73 12.25 -11.50 10.07
C PHE A 73 12.76 -10.75 11.31
N LEU A 74 11.95 -9.89 11.92
CA LEU A 74 12.31 -9.20 13.16
C LEU A 74 12.48 -10.18 14.33
N GLU A 75 11.62 -11.21 14.44
CA GLU A 75 11.76 -12.28 15.43
C GLU A 75 13.04 -13.10 15.25
N TYR A 76 13.40 -13.39 14.00
CA TYR A 76 14.68 -14.02 13.71
C TYR A 76 15.86 -13.16 14.18
N LEU A 77 15.83 -11.85 13.94
CA LEU A 77 16.90 -10.94 14.38
C LEU A 77 16.98 -10.87 15.89
N GLU A 78 15.86 -10.82 16.58
CA GLU A 78 15.84 -10.83 18.04
C GLU A 78 16.52 -12.07 18.63
N GLN A 79 16.32 -13.23 18.00
CA GLN A 79 16.88 -14.49 18.47
C GLN A 79 18.34 -14.72 18.04
N LYS A 80 18.71 -14.31 16.84
CA LYS A 80 19.97 -14.67 16.20
C LYS A 80 20.97 -13.52 16.06
N LYS A 81 20.47 -12.27 15.98
CA LYS A 81 21.27 -11.07 15.76
C LYS A 81 20.79 -9.89 16.62
N PRO A 82 20.73 -10.02 17.96
CA PRO A 82 20.19 -8.97 18.83
C PRO A 82 20.96 -7.64 18.70
N ASN A 83 22.27 -7.68 18.43
CA ASN A 83 23.07 -6.48 18.21
C ASN A 83 22.58 -5.62 17.04
N VAL A 84 21.99 -6.25 15.99
CA VAL A 84 21.38 -5.52 14.90
C VAL A 84 20.11 -4.81 15.39
N LEU A 85 19.31 -5.51 16.17
CA LEU A 85 18.03 -4.99 16.67
C LEU A 85 18.21 -3.77 17.57
N HIS A 86 19.24 -3.76 18.44
CA HIS A 86 19.56 -2.65 19.33
C HIS A 86 19.96 -1.35 18.62
N LYS A 87 20.30 -1.40 17.32
CA LYS A 87 20.61 -0.23 16.49
C LYS A 87 19.42 0.27 15.68
N ILE A 88 18.26 -0.37 15.83
CA ILE A 88 17.03 0.07 15.16
C ILE A 88 16.34 1.10 16.06
N GLN A 89 16.26 2.35 15.62
CA GLN A 89 15.54 3.43 16.31
C GLN A 89 14.04 3.35 16.06
N GLY A 90 13.66 2.89 14.87
CA GLY A 90 12.25 2.75 14.51
C GLY A 90 11.98 1.84 13.34
N VAL A 91 10.79 1.25 13.33
CA VAL A 91 10.26 0.39 12.27
C VAL A 91 8.98 0.97 11.73
N ILE A 92 8.95 1.27 10.44
CA ILE A 92 7.76 1.70 9.70
C ILE A 92 7.32 0.55 8.80
N ALA A 93 6.20 -0.08 9.13
CA ALA A 93 5.70 -1.25 8.41
C ALA A 93 4.40 -0.93 7.67
N CYS A 94 4.38 -1.21 6.36
CA CYS A 94 3.17 -1.13 5.55
C CYS A 94 2.34 -2.40 5.74
N SER A 95 1.12 -2.23 6.26
CA SER A 95 0.08 -3.24 6.37
C SER A 95 -0.98 -3.03 5.28
N SER A 96 -2.26 -3.14 5.60
CA SER A 96 -3.39 -2.91 4.70
C SER A 96 -4.64 -2.56 5.48
N SER A 97 -5.47 -1.66 4.95
CA SER A 97 -6.83 -1.43 5.47
C SER A 97 -7.72 -2.69 5.44
N SER A 98 -7.27 -3.76 4.77
CA SER A 98 -7.93 -5.08 4.86
C SER A 98 -7.95 -5.65 6.28
N ALA A 99 -7.04 -5.26 7.15
CA ALA A 99 -7.06 -5.62 8.57
C ALA A 99 -8.35 -5.17 9.25
N SER A 100 -8.83 -3.96 8.95
CA SER A 100 -10.07 -3.41 9.48
C SER A 100 -11.27 -3.84 8.63
N THR A 101 -11.21 -3.67 7.32
CA THR A 101 -12.36 -3.79 6.40
C THR A 101 -12.77 -5.23 6.09
N LYS A 102 -11.90 -6.21 6.34
CA LYS A 102 -12.18 -7.64 6.12
C LYS A 102 -12.33 -8.45 7.40
N ARG A 103 -12.25 -7.82 8.56
CA ARG A 103 -12.33 -8.50 9.85
C ARG A 103 -13.58 -9.35 10.01
N TYR A 104 -14.70 -8.89 9.48
CA TYR A 104 -16.00 -9.55 9.55
C TYR A 104 -16.47 -10.15 8.23
N ALA A 105 -15.53 -10.46 7.31
CA ALA A 105 -15.86 -11.12 6.06
C ALA A 105 -16.53 -12.49 6.30
N PHE A 106 -17.44 -12.89 5.43
CA PHE A 106 -18.09 -14.20 5.51
C PHE A 106 -17.20 -15.32 5.01
N ASN A 107 -16.36 -15.06 4.00
CA ASN A 107 -15.44 -16.08 3.48
C ASN A 107 -14.19 -16.23 4.36
N ALA A 108 -13.74 -17.49 4.53
CA ALA A 108 -12.58 -17.83 5.33
C ALA A 108 -11.30 -17.12 4.88
N TYR A 109 -11.07 -17.05 3.56
CA TYR A 109 -9.86 -16.44 2.99
C TYR A 109 -9.66 -14.97 3.42
N ASP A 110 -10.70 -14.17 3.38
CA ASP A 110 -10.61 -12.75 3.77
C ASP A 110 -10.51 -12.59 5.29
N LYS A 111 -11.19 -13.47 6.07
CA LYS A 111 -11.00 -13.54 7.53
C LYS A 111 -9.56 -13.87 7.91
N GLU A 112 -9.01 -14.92 7.32
CA GLU A 112 -7.62 -15.35 7.53
C GLU A 112 -6.64 -14.25 7.15
N LEU A 113 -6.88 -13.55 6.03
CA LEU A 113 -6.06 -12.41 5.64
C LEU A 113 -6.09 -11.31 6.69
N ALA A 114 -7.28 -10.92 7.17
CA ALA A 114 -7.41 -9.88 8.19
C ALA A 114 -6.73 -10.31 9.51
N GLN A 115 -6.93 -11.54 9.96
CA GLN A 115 -6.28 -12.09 11.15
C GLN A 115 -4.75 -12.12 11.00
N LYS A 116 -4.25 -12.55 9.84
CA LYS A 116 -2.83 -12.58 9.54
C LYS A 116 -2.20 -11.19 9.56
N LEU A 117 -2.91 -10.18 9.04
CA LEU A 117 -2.45 -8.78 9.10
C LEU A 117 -2.41 -8.31 10.56
N ILE A 118 -3.51 -8.43 11.31
CA ILE A 118 -3.63 -7.98 12.70
C ILE A 118 -2.58 -8.65 13.58
N SER A 119 -2.48 -9.99 13.53
CA SER A 119 -1.49 -10.72 14.34
C SER A 119 -0.05 -10.33 14.00
N SER A 120 0.25 -10.03 12.74
CA SER A 120 1.58 -9.58 12.34
C SER A 120 1.89 -8.17 12.85
N GLU A 121 0.91 -7.28 12.82
CA GLU A 121 1.02 -5.93 13.38
C GLU A 121 1.29 -5.98 14.89
N GLU A 122 0.52 -6.78 15.63
CA GLU A 122 0.68 -6.99 17.09
C GLU A 122 2.05 -7.56 17.42
N ARG A 123 2.52 -8.56 16.65
CA ARG A 123 3.86 -9.15 16.83
C ARG A 123 4.98 -8.13 16.65
N ILE A 124 4.90 -7.29 15.59
CA ILE A 124 5.88 -6.22 15.37
C ILE A 124 5.85 -5.22 16.51
N GLN A 125 4.66 -4.73 16.90
CA GLN A 125 4.52 -3.74 17.97
C GLN A 125 5.03 -4.26 19.30
N THR A 126 4.70 -5.50 19.68
CA THR A 126 5.17 -6.14 20.90
C THR A 126 6.68 -6.32 20.91
N LEU A 127 7.26 -6.81 19.80
CA LEU A 127 8.69 -6.97 19.67
C LEU A 127 9.41 -5.62 19.77
N CYS A 128 8.95 -4.62 19.05
CA CYS A 128 9.53 -3.28 19.09
C CYS A 128 9.44 -2.68 20.50
N GLN A 129 8.28 -2.80 21.15
CA GLN A 129 8.08 -2.28 22.51
C GLN A 129 9.06 -2.88 23.53
N ARG A 130 9.25 -4.22 23.54
CA ARG A 130 10.15 -4.89 24.49
C ARG A 130 11.62 -4.61 24.22
N ASN A 131 11.98 -4.18 22.99
CA ASN A 131 13.33 -3.81 22.60
C ASN A 131 13.56 -2.28 22.56
N SER A 132 12.61 -1.48 23.09
CA SER A 132 12.68 -0.01 23.09
C SER A 132 12.82 0.60 21.70
N VAL A 133 12.31 -0.06 20.67
CA VAL A 133 12.25 0.39 19.28
C VAL A 133 10.89 1.05 19.02
N HIS A 134 10.87 2.21 18.38
CA HIS A 134 9.62 2.81 17.96
C HIS A 134 9.00 2.03 16.79
N SER A 135 7.67 1.88 16.75
CA SER A 135 7.00 1.23 15.62
C SER A 135 5.79 2.01 15.14
N THR A 136 5.73 2.25 13.83
CA THR A 136 4.57 2.82 13.14
C THR A 136 4.05 1.82 12.10
N ILE A 137 2.81 1.38 12.29
CA ILE A 137 2.10 0.55 11.31
C ILE A 137 1.24 1.45 10.44
N ILE A 138 1.44 1.42 9.12
CA ILE A 138 0.61 2.15 8.16
C ILE A 138 -0.34 1.16 7.49
N ARG A 139 -1.65 1.39 7.59
CA ARG A 139 -2.71 0.65 6.89
C ARG A 139 -3.25 1.49 5.74
N PRO A 140 -2.66 1.43 4.55
CA PRO A 140 -3.17 2.14 3.40
C PRO A 140 -4.45 1.49 2.86
N THR A 141 -5.25 2.31 2.20
CA THR A 141 -6.35 1.85 1.35
C THR A 141 -5.81 1.24 0.06
N MET A 142 -6.62 1.18 -0.99
CA MET A 142 -6.20 0.67 -2.30
C MET A 142 -5.04 1.51 -2.86
N ILE A 143 -3.84 0.93 -2.83
CA ILE A 143 -2.63 1.56 -3.41
C ILE A 143 -2.71 1.44 -4.93
N TYR A 144 -2.40 2.52 -5.64
CA TYR A 144 -2.30 2.54 -7.08
C TYR A 144 -1.10 3.37 -7.56
N GLY A 145 -0.78 3.23 -8.84
CA GLY A 145 0.22 4.01 -9.56
C GLY A 145 1.31 3.16 -10.19
N HIS A 146 1.92 3.75 -11.20
CA HIS A 146 3.11 3.24 -11.88
C HIS A 146 4.28 4.13 -11.52
N VAL A 147 5.35 3.59 -10.98
CA VAL A 147 6.53 4.35 -10.56
C VAL A 147 7.79 3.65 -11.03
N GLY A 148 8.51 4.24 -11.95
CA GLY A 148 9.66 3.61 -12.61
C GLY A 148 9.25 2.33 -13.32
N ALA A 149 9.92 1.23 -13.04
CA ALA A 149 9.62 -0.09 -13.62
C ALA A 149 8.49 -0.86 -12.90
N TYR A 150 7.86 -0.28 -11.87
CA TYR A 150 6.92 -1.00 -11.00
C TYR A 150 5.51 -0.46 -11.11
N GLN A 151 4.55 -1.36 -11.32
CA GLN A 151 3.13 -1.06 -11.45
C GLN A 151 2.32 -1.74 -10.35
N ASP A 152 1.27 -1.07 -9.87
CA ASP A 152 0.31 -1.67 -8.96
C ASP A 152 -0.50 -2.80 -9.64
N SER A 153 -1.07 -3.70 -8.82
CA SER A 153 -1.90 -4.79 -9.31
C SER A 153 -3.41 -4.53 -9.23
N ASN A 154 -3.85 -3.46 -8.58
CA ASN A 154 -5.26 -3.19 -8.30
C ASN A 154 -5.90 -2.39 -9.43
N ILE A 155 -5.44 -1.14 -9.59
CA ILE A 155 -5.98 -0.23 -10.62
C ILE A 155 -5.60 -0.70 -12.02
N SER A 156 -4.39 -1.26 -12.19
CA SER A 156 -3.97 -1.83 -13.49
C SER A 156 -4.87 -2.97 -13.97
N ARG A 157 -5.40 -3.81 -13.06
CA ARG A 157 -6.40 -4.84 -13.44
C ARG A 157 -7.73 -4.22 -13.86
N LEU A 158 -8.17 -3.16 -13.18
CA LEU A 158 -9.37 -2.41 -13.54
C LEU A 158 -9.21 -1.73 -14.90
N SER A 159 -8.08 -1.08 -15.14
CA SER A 159 -7.75 -0.46 -16.43
C SER A 159 -7.72 -1.49 -17.55
N LYS A 160 -7.12 -2.66 -17.33
CA LYS A 160 -7.16 -3.78 -18.29
C LYS A 160 -8.60 -4.25 -18.55
N ALA A 161 -9.43 -4.38 -17.53
CA ALA A 161 -10.83 -4.76 -17.72
C ALA A 161 -11.59 -3.74 -18.57
N ILE A 162 -11.40 -2.44 -18.31
CA ILE A 162 -11.99 -1.35 -19.11
C ILE A 162 -11.49 -1.41 -20.57
N ALA A 163 -10.21 -1.74 -20.79
CA ALA A 163 -9.64 -1.87 -22.12
C ALA A 163 -10.12 -3.12 -22.89
N THR A 164 -10.44 -4.20 -22.18
CA THR A 164 -10.73 -5.51 -22.78
C THR A 164 -12.21 -5.71 -23.09
N TYR A 165 -13.09 -5.31 -22.14
CA TYR A 165 -14.51 -5.60 -22.26
C TYR A 165 -15.25 -4.48 -23.02
N PRO A 166 -16.19 -4.83 -23.93
CA PRO A 166 -16.98 -3.83 -24.65
C PRO A 166 -17.96 -3.08 -23.76
N PHE A 167 -18.38 -3.71 -22.67
CA PHE A 167 -19.22 -3.08 -21.64
C PHE A 167 -18.98 -3.74 -20.27
N ILE A 168 -19.27 -2.98 -19.23
CA ILE A 168 -19.27 -3.44 -17.84
C ILE A 168 -20.58 -2.99 -17.19
N LEU A 169 -21.27 -3.93 -16.54
CA LEU A 169 -22.45 -3.62 -15.72
C LEU A 169 -22.02 -3.22 -14.32
N PHE A 170 -22.65 -2.19 -13.80
CA PHE A 170 -22.36 -1.65 -12.48
C PHE A 170 -23.65 -1.33 -11.70
N PRO A 171 -23.65 -1.41 -10.36
CA PRO A 171 -24.77 -0.94 -9.58
C PRO A 171 -24.88 0.59 -9.69
N ARG A 172 -26.12 1.12 -9.74
CA ARG A 172 -26.38 2.57 -9.84
C ARG A 172 -25.72 3.32 -8.67
N GLU A 173 -25.83 2.76 -7.47
CA GLU A 173 -25.18 3.27 -6.28
C GLU A 173 -24.06 2.34 -5.89
N SER A 174 -22.84 2.78 -6.10
CA SER A 174 -21.64 2.05 -5.71
C SER A 174 -21.01 2.69 -4.48
N GLY A 175 -20.43 1.86 -3.63
CA GLY A 175 -19.78 2.31 -2.40
C GLY A 175 -18.60 3.23 -2.67
N LYS A 176 -18.21 3.95 -1.64
CA LYS A 176 -17.13 4.95 -1.68
C LYS A 176 -15.75 4.28 -1.59
N ARG A 177 -14.77 4.90 -2.22
CA ARG A 177 -13.36 4.50 -2.24
C ARG A 177 -12.50 5.73 -1.98
N GLN A 178 -11.34 5.48 -1.42
CA GLN A 178 -10.34 6.51 -1.13
C GLN A 178 -8.95 6.01 -1.56
N PRO A 179 -8.72 5.82 -2.89
CA PRO A 179 -7.49 5.23 -3.40
C PRO A 179 -6.30 6.14 -3.12
N ILE A 180 -5.17 5.56 -2.68
CA ILE A 180 -3.93 6.27 -2.37
C ILE A 180 -2.86 5.99 -3.42
N HIS A 181 -2.20 7.04 -3.93
CA HIS A 181 -1.11 6.86 -4.88
C HIS A 181 0.16 6.37 -4.18
N ALA A 182 0.93 5.52 -4.86
CA ALA A 182 2.17 4.97 -4.31
C ALA A 182 3.15 6.05 -3.82
N SER A 183 3.23 7.18 -4.53
CA SER A 183 4.07 8.32 -4.11
C SER A 183 3.55 9.06 -2.89
N GLN A 184 2.23 9.11 -2.69
CA GLN A 184 1.63 9.67 -1.49
C GLN A 184 1.97 8.82 -0.25
N LEU A 185 1.86 7.49 -0.39
CA LEU A 185 2.22 6.56 0.68
C LEU A 185 3.72 6.63 1.00
N ALA A 186 4.57 6.78 -0.02
CA ALA A 186 6.00 6.99 0.16
C ALA A 186 6.32 8.27 0.94
N ALA A 187 5.62 9.38 0.63
CA ALA A 187 5.79 10.66 1.35
C ALA A 187 5.38 10.55 2.82
N ILE A 188 4.29 9.82 3.13
CA ILE A 188 3.91 9.53 4.52
C ILE A 188 5.01 8.76 5.24
N ALA A 189 5.55 7.70 4.61
CA ALA A 189 6.61 6.91 5.23
C ALA A 189 7.89 7.73 5.45
N LEU A 190 8.24 8.65 4.54
CA LEU A 190 9.34 9.59 4.71
C LEU A 190 9.10 10.55 5.88
N LYS A 191 7.88 11.10 6.00
CA LYS A 191 7.51 11.93 7.14
C LYS A 191 7.62 11.15 8.45
N MET A 192 7.08 9.92 8.53
CA MET A 192 7.19 9.10 9.73
C MET A 192 8.64 8.79 10.09
N ALA A 193 9.51 8.58 9.09
CA ALA A 193 10.95 8.40 9.35
C ALA A 193 11.60 9.65 9.94
N ALA A 194 11.22 10.83 9.46
CA ALA A 194 11.68 12.09 10.02
C ALA A 194 11.13 12.33 11.44
N ASP A 195 9.84 12.07 11.67
CA ASP A 195 9.20 12.22 12.98
C ASP A 195 9.86 11.30 14.03
N ILE A 196 10.13 10.03 13.71
CA ILE A 196 10.84 9.09 14.59
C ILE A 196 12.25 9.61 14.93
N GLN A 197 12.92 10.24 13.98
CA GLN A 197 14.26 10.79 14.21
C GLN A 197 14.26 12.01 15.13
N THR A 198 13.27 12.88 14.99
CA THR A 198 13.20 14.15 15.72
C THR A 198 12.51 14.01 17.08
N ASN A 199 11.38 13.34 17.11
CA ASN A 199 10.58 13.07 18.30
C ASN A 199 9.79 11.76 18.19
N PRO A 200 10.39 10.63 18.58
CA PRO A 200 9.74 9.32 18.45
C PRO A 200 8.39 9.19 19.17
N LEU A 201 8.17 9.98 20.24
CA LEU A 201 6.95 9.92 21.04
C LEU A 201 5.73 10.48 20.30
N ASP A 202 5.94 11.39 19.36
CA ASP A 202 4.86 12.01 18.57
C ASP A 202 4.45 11.15 17.36
N ALA A 203 5.27 10.19 16.95
CA ALA A 203 4.96 9.34 15.83
C ALA A 203 3.84 8.32 16.17
N PRO A 204 2.77 8.23 15.38
CA PRO A 204 1.63 7.36 15.70
C PRO A 204 2.02 5.88 15.60
N LYS A 205 1.53 5.05 16.54
CA LYS A 205 1.75 3.59 16.51
C LYS A 205 0.97 2.90 15.38
N LEU A 206 -0.20 3.42 15.04
CA LEU A 206 -1.06 2.91 13.96
C LEU A 206 -1.66 4.08 13.19
N LEU A 207 -1.59 4.02 11.86
CA LEU A 207 -2.06 5.05 10.96
C LEU A 207 -2.87 4.42 9.81
N GLU A 208 -4.16 4.67 9.77
CA GLU A 208 -5.03 4.27 8.67
C GLU A 208 -5.16 5.42 7.67
N VAL A 209 -4.68 5.20 6.44
CA VAL A 209 -4.54 6.28 5.44
C VAL A 209 -5.21 5.96 4.12
N GLY A 210 -5.81 6.98 3.54
CA GLY A 210 -6.35 6.97 2.19
C GLY A 210 -5.86 8.16 1.38
N GLY A 211 -6.13 8.16 0.08
CA GLY A 211 -5.89 9.34 -0.75
C GLY A 211 -6.75 10.52 -0.32
N ASP A 212 -6.56 11.66 -0.97
CA ASP A 212 -7.24 12.90 -0.58
C ASP A 212 -8.70 12.96 -1.01
N GLU A 213 -9.08 12.20 -2.03
CA GLU A 213 -10.45 12.17 -2.56
C GLU A 213 -11.20 10.91 -2.16
N THR A 214 -12.44 11.11 -1.73
CA THR A 214 -13.43 10.05 -1.57
C THR A 214 -14.36 10.03 -2.78
N LEU A 215 -14.36 8.92 -3.51
CA LEU A 215 -15.08 8.75 -4.78
C LEU A 215 -16.00 7.54 -4.72
N SER A 216 -17.15 7.59 -5.40
CA SER A 216 -17.89 6.35 -5.68
C SER A 216 -17.03 5.44 -6.56
N TYR A 217 -17.20 4.13 -6.40
CA TYR A 217 -16.43 3.17 -7.22
C TYR A 217 -16.67 3.41 -8.72
N LEU A 218 -17.90 3.75 -9.10
CA LEU A 218 -18.27 4.09 -10.48
C LEU A 218 -17.55 5.35 -10.97
N THR A 219 -17.49 6.40 -10.12
CA THR A 219 -16.76 7.64 -10.46
C THR A 219 -15.27 7.38 -10.64
N MET A 220 -14.69 6.54 -9.79
CA MET A 220 -13.30 6.11 -9.92
C MET A 220 -13.03 5.44 -11.27
N LEU A 221 -13.90 4.50 -11.71
CA LEU A 221 -13.77 3.85 -13.01
C LEU A 221 -13.90 4.83 -14.18
N LYS A 222 -14.87 5.75 -14.12
CA LYS A 222 -15.04 6.78 -15.16
C LYS A 222 -13.82 7.67 -15.29
N ARG A 223 -13.20 8.06 -14.18
CA ARG A 223 -11.97 8.87 -14.19
C ARG A 223 -10.77 8.09 -14.73
N LEU A 224 -10.62 6.81 -14.39
CA LEU A 224 -9.59 5.95 -14.99
C LEU A 224 -9.76 5.85 -16.51
N GLN A 225 -11.00 5.69 -16.98
CA GLN A 225 -11.28 5.63 -18.39
C GLN A 225 -10.94 6.94 -19.11
N SER A 226 -11.21 8.10 -18.49
CA SER A 226 -10.93 9.42 -19.08
C SER A 226 -9.46 9.82 -19.01
N SER A 227 -8.69 9.31 -18.05
CA SER A 227 -7.26 9.62 -17.88
C SER A 227 -6.33 8.74 -18.73
N SER A 228 -6.85 7.64 -19.29
CA SER A 228 -6.08 6.76 -20.16
C SER A 228 -5.78 7.46 -21.49
N SER A 229 -4.50 7.62 -21.82
CA SER A 229 -4.01 8.45 -22.94
C SER A 229 -4.27 7.89 -24.34
N GLY A 230 -4.68 6.62 -24.45
CA GLY A 230 -4.99 5.98 -25.73
C GLY A 230 -6.41 6.28 -26.23
N GLU A 231 -6.58 6.88 -27.42
CA GLU A 231 -7.90 7.05 -28.04
C GLU A 231 -8.68 5.73 -28.19
N ALA A 232 -7.98 4.61 -28.34
CA ALA A 232 -8.55 3.26 -28.42
C ALA A 232 -9.19 2.81 -27.09
N LEU A 233 -8.65 3.23 -25.92
CA LEU A 233 -9.19 2.93 -24.59
C LEU A 233 -10.42 3.78 -24.28
N LYS A 234 -10.49 5.02 -24.76
CA LYS A 234 -11.61 5.93 -24.51
C LYS A 234 -12.93 5.47 -25.13
N ARG A 235 -12.88 4.65 -26.19
CA ARG A 235 -14.06 4.32 -27.02
C ARG A 235 -14.66 2.93 -26.79
N ARG A 236 -13.97 2.00 -26.09
CA ARG A 236 -14.39 0.58 -26.14
C ARG A 236 -15.32 0.14 -25.03
N CYS A 237 -15.16 0.59 -23.80
CA CYS A 237 -15.95 0.09 -22.69
C CYS A 237 -17.12 1.03 -22.35
N LYS A 238 -18.34 0.52 -22.45
CA LYS A 238 -19.53 1.24 -21.98
C LYS A 238 -19.82 0.81 -20.53
N LEU A 239 -19.84 1.78 -19.61
CA LEU A 239 -20.23 1.53 -18.22
C LEU A 239 -21.75 1.70 -18.08
N PHE A 240 -22.46 0.59 -18.03
CA PHE A 240 -23.92 0.59 -17.83
C PHE A 240 -24.24 0.46 -16.36
N THR A 241 -25.16 1.29 -15.89
CA THR A 241 -25.66 1.20 -14.51
C THR A 241 -27.07 0.62 -14.47
N ILE A 242 -27.28 -0.33 -13.59
CA ILE A 242 -28.58 -0.96 -13.33
C ILE A 242 -28.96 -0.79 -11.85
N PRO A 243 -30.24 -0.95 -11.47
CA PRO A 243 -30.66 -0.90 -10.07
C PRO A 243 -29.85 -1.88 -9.22
N ASN A 244 -29.50 -1.48 -8.00
CA ASN A 244 -28.64 -2.27 -7.12
C ASN A 244 -29.21 -3.68 -6.87
N GLN A 245 -30.52 -3.79 -6.63
CA GLN A 245 -31.17 -5.08 -6.40
C GLN A 245 -30.98 -6.03 -7.58
N LEU A 246 -31.18 -5.52 -8.81
CA LEU A 246 -30.99 -6.31 -10.03
C LEU A 246 -29.52 -6.70 -10.22
N PHE A 247 -28.57 -5.79 -9.94
CA PHE A 247 -27.14 -6.08 -10.04
C PHE A 247 -26.73 -7.22 -9.10
N PHE A 248 -27.09 -7.14 -7.83
CA PHE A 248 -26.73 -8.16 -6.85
C PHE A 248 -27.48 -9.47 -7.05
N PHE A 249 -28.72 -9.42 -7.54
CA PHE A 249 -29.47 -10.61 -7.94
C PHE A 249 -28.77 -11.36 -9.09
N LEU A 250 -28.36 -10.65 -10.14
CA LEU A 250 -27.61 -11.22 -11.26
C LEU A 250 -26.23 -11.77 -10.84
N ALA A 251 -25.62 -11.20 -9.80
CA ALA A 251 -24.34 -11.65 -9.27
C ALA A 251 -24.49 -12.85 -8.29
N ALA A 252 -25.67 -13.10 -7.74
CA ALA A 252 -25.88 -14.14 -6.73
C ALA A 252 -25.38 -15.55 -7.12
N PRO A 253 -25.53 -16.01 -8.40
CA PRO A 253 -25.00 -17.33 -8.79
C PRO A 253 -23.50 -17.48 -8.62
N ILE A 254 -22.71 -16.37 -8.57
CA ILE A 254 -21.26 -16.42 -8.31
C ILE A 254 -20.99 -17.05 -6.94
N ALA A 255 -21.86 -16.90 -5.97
CA ALA A 255 -21.73 -17.47 -4.63
C ALA A 255 -21.65 -19.02 -4.67
N LEU A 256 -22.35 -19.66 -5.62
CA LEU A 256 -22.33 -21.13 -5.79
C LEU A 256 -20.95 -21.65 -6.22
N PHE A 257 -20.18 -20.83 -6.94
CA PHE A 257 -18.85 -21.21 -7.44
C PHE A 257 -17.72 -20.68 -6.56
N SER A 258 -17.88 -19.49 -5.96
CA SER A 258 -16.85 -18.89 -5.14
C SER A 258 -17.40 -17.79 -4.24
N LEU A 259 -17.53 -18.07 -2.97
CA LEU A 259 -17.94 -17.09 -1.95
C LEU A 259 -16.99 -15.88 -1.91
N LYS A 260 -15.68 -16.10 -2.07
CA LYS A 260 -14.68 -15.04 -2.19
C LYS A 260 -14.97 -14.05 -3.33
N ARG A 261 -15.32 -14.57 -4.53
CA ARG A 261 -15.64 -13.72 -5.67
C ARG A 261 -16.95 -12.98 -5.46
N TYR A 262 -17.95 -13.66 -4.90
CA TYR A 262 -19.24 -13.04 -4.59
C TYR A 262 -19.09 -11.89 -3.59
N GLU A 263 -18.35 -12.08 -2.50
CA GLU A 263 -18.06 -10.99 -1.57
C GLU A 263 -17.27 -9.84 -2.21
N ALA A 264 -16.37 -10.12 -3.14
CA ALA A 264 -15.68 -9.07 -3.89
C ALA A 264 -16.69 -8.23 -4.70
N VAL A 265 -17.74 -8.85 -5.24
CA VAL A 265 -18.86 -8.14 -5.91
C VAL A 265 -19.69 -7.35 -4.90
N LEU A 266 -20.03 -7.93 -3.74
CA LEU A 266 -20.79 -7.22 -2.69
C LEU A 266 -20.03 -5.97 -2.21
N ARG A 267 -18.71 -6.02 -2.14
CA ARG A 267 -17.89 -4.87 -1.76
C ARG A 267 -17.96 -3.70 -2.75
N ILE A 268 -18.45 -3.92 -3.98
CA ILE A 268 -18.70 -2.81 -4.90
C ILE A 268 -19.72 -1.84 -4.32
N GLY A 269 -20.69 -2.33 -3.57
CA GLY A 269 -21.70 -1.52 -2.87
C GLY A 269 -21.27 -1.01 -1.49
N ALA A 270 -20.21 -1.55 -0.90
CA ALA A 270 -19.79 -1.19 0.45
C ALA A 270 -18.91 0.07 0.45
N ASP A 271 -19.09 0.94 1.44
CA ASP A 271 -18.21 2.09 1.68
C ASP A 271 -16.89 1.64 2.29
N LEU A 272 -15.80 1.93 1.60
CA LEU A 272 -14.41 1.70 2.04
C LEU A 272 -13.64 3.03 1.97
N ALA A 273 -14.10 4.01 2.73
CA ALA A 273 -13.57 5.35 2.86
C ALA A 273 -13.65 5.80 4.33
N GLY A 274 -13.24 7.02 4.63
CA GLY A 274 -13.20 7.54 6.00
C GLY A 274 -11.83 7.37 6.67
N PHE A 275 -10.80 7.14 5.87
CA PHE A 275 -9.41 7.07 6.31
C PHE A 275 -8.78 8.47 6.33
N THR A 276 -7.70 8.64 7.09
CA THR A 276 -6.99 9.91 7.14
C THR A 276 -6.44 10.28 5.78
N ALA A 277 -6.76 11.48 5.29
CA ALA A 277 -6.31 11.97 3.99
C ALA A 277 -4.81 12.32 4.02
N VAL A 278 -4.12 12.07 2.91
CA VAL A 278 -2.68 12.35 2.76
C VAL A 278 -2.39 13.83 2.95
N GLY A 279 -3.13 14.71 2.28
CA GLY A 279 -2.92 16.16 2.37
C GLY A 279 -3.04 16.70 3.79
N SER A 280 -3.95 16.14 4.58
CA SER A 280 -4.10 16.45 6.01
C SER A 280 -2.86 16.05 6.82
N LEU A 281 -2.29 14.86 6.56
CA LEU A 281 -1.09 14.39 7.25
C LEU A 281 0.19 15.13 6.85
N LEU A 282 0.30 15.48 5.58
CA LEU A 282 1.48 16.13 5.02
C LEU A 282 1.35 17.67 4.98
N GLN A 283 0.21 18.21 5.41
CA GLN A 283 -0.10 19.65 5.33
C GLN A 283 0.05 20.20 3.91
N GLN A 284 -0.43 19.43 2.92
CA GLN A 284 -0.36 19.73 1.50
C GLN A 284 -1.75 19.90 0.90
N PRO A 285 -1.89 20.63 -0.21
CA PRO A 285 -3.15 20.69 -0.93
C PRO A 285 -3.63 19.29 -1.35
N PRO A 286 -4.95 19.02 -1.31
CA PRO A 286 -5.50 17.72 -1.67
C PRO A 286 -5.27 17.41 -3.16
N ALA A 287 -4.77 16.22 -3.44
CA ALA A 287 -4.55 15.73 -4.79
C ALA A 287 -5.80 15.03 -5.34
N ARG A 288 -6.12 15.27 -6.63
CA ARG A 288 -7.24 14.63 -7.31
C ARG A 288 -6.86 13.25 -7.84
N PHE A 289 -7.80 12.34 -7.79
CA PHE A 289 -7.65 11.01 -8.40
C PHE A 289 -8.01 11.02 -9.91
N PRO A 290 -7.25 10.34 -10.79
CA PRO A 290 -5.92 9.78 -10.52
C PRO A 290 -4.90 10.90 -10.39
N VAL A 291 -3.90 10.69 -9.52
CA VAL A 291 -2.78 11.63 -9.36
C VAL A 291 -1.91 11.56 -10.61
N VAL A 292 -1.85 12.64 -11.36
CA VAL A 292 -1.05 12.77 -12.58
C VAL A 292 0.28 13.46 -12.25
N ASP A 293 0.22 14.51 -11.40
CA ASP A 293 1.38 15.29 -10.97
C ASP A 293 1.44 15.28 -9.44
N TYR A 294 2.20 14.35 -8.87
CA TYR A 294 2.55 14.45 -7.47
C TYR A 294 3.86 15.24 -7.33
N PRO A 295 3.99 16.19 -6.36
CA PRO A 295 5.25 16.89 -6.15
C PRO A 295 6.36 15.86 -5.95
N GLY A 296 7.25 15.75 -6.96
CA GLY A 296 8.25 14.68 -6.99
C GLY A 296 8.14 13.72 -8.17
N HIS A 297 7.09 13.77 -8.97
CA HIS A 297 7.01 13.15 -10.30
C HIS A 297 7.03 14.24 -11.37
N GLY A 298 8.01 14.19 -12.26
CA GLY A 298 7.84 14.78 -13.59
C GLY A 298 6.76 13.98 -14.33
N PRO A 299 6.14 14.51 -15.38
CA PRO A 299 5.18 13.79 -16.18
C PRO A 299 5.83 12.49 -16.65
N GLU A 300 5.48 11.35 -16.03
CA GLU A 300 5.76 10.06 -16.63
C GLU A 300 4.77 9.91 -17.78
N PRO A 301 5.25 9.61 -19.02
CA PRO A 301 4.35 9.29 -20.09
C PRO A 301 3.47 8.11 -19.64
N LEU A 302 2.17 8.26 -19.81
CA LEU A 302 1.17 7.22 -19.54
C LEU A 302 1.26 6.05 -20.56
N ASP A 303 2.33 6.04 -21.37
CA ASP A 303 2.58 5.10 -22.45
C ASP A 303 3.79 4.22 -22.11
N ALA A 304 3.51 3.04 -21.60
CA ALA A 304 4.31 1.84 -21.76
C ALA A 304 3.44 0.59 -21.47
#